data_911c873be7de85b75d13039db2392d7e
#
_entry.id   911c873be7de85b75d13039db2392d7e
#
_cell.length_a   1.000
_cell.length_b   1.000
_cell.length_c   1.000
_cell.angle_alpha   90.00
_cell.angle_beta   90.00
_cell.angle_gamma   90.00
#
_symmetry.space_group_name_H-M   'P 1'
#
loop_
_entity.id
_entity.type
_entity.pdbx_description
1 polymer ?
#
loop_
_entity_poly.entity_id
_entity_poly.type
_entity_poly.pdbx_seq_one_letter_code
_entity_poly.pdbx_strand_id
1 'polypeptide(L)'
;MANEIVKYHHELNTIPLRKFTPVEMNLFFSIVSRMREKGDKTVRFTFDQLKDLSNYKATANVRFVEDLKATYEKILSLRFGRRSESGLSYDMFVMFTEFKINGDVENPYVDIRIYEKALPLLNNLDEWVRYSLQQFNELQSGYAKTMFRLLKQYRTKGFAYFSKEDFLELLDIPKSYKQPDIDKRVIKPIRQELTAIFKGLTIKKKYGKGRGKPVIGYQFTFKPEIK
;
A
#
# COMPACT_ATOMS: atom_id res chain seq x y z
N MET A 1 12.05 -18.94 -2.51
CA MET A 1 10.71 -18.28 -2.46
C MET A 1 10.24 -18.00 -3.88
N ALA A 2 9.04 -18.42 -4.22
CA ALA A 2 8.42 -18.08 -5.51
C ALA A 2 8.28 -16.55 -5.58
N ASN A 3 8.45 -16.00 -6.80
CA ASN A 3 8.40 -14.56 -7.06
C ASN A 3 6.93 -14.09 -6.96
N GLU A 4 6.42 -13.93 -5.73
CA GLU A 4 5.02 -13.57 -5.45
C GLU A 4 4.71 -12.17 -5.99
N ILE A 5 3.62 -12.06 -6.74
CA ILE A 5 3.19 -10.83 -7.39
C ILE A 5 1.94 -10.29 -6.71
N VAL A 6 2.02 -9.06 -6.22
CA VAL A 6 0.85 -8.28 -5.80
C VAL A 6 0.23 -7.66 -7.04
N LYS A 7 -1.08 -7.84 -7.21
CA LYS A 7 -1.87 -7.20 -8.26
C LYS A 7 -3.24 -6.83 -7.71
N TYR A 8 -3.65 -5.58 -7.92
CA TYR A 8 -4.93 -5.04 -7.45
C TYR A 8 -5.36 -3.83 -8.30
N HIS A 9 -6.62 -3.45 -8.20
CA HIS A 9 -7.16 -2.27 -8.89
C HIS A 9 -6.55 -0.98 -8.34
N HIS A 10 -6.24 -0.02 -9.20
CA HIS A 10 -5.51 1.21 -8.83
C HIS A 10 -6.24 2.05 -7.76
N GLU A 11 -7.57 1.94 -7.62
CA GLU A 11 -8.33 2.59 -6.54
C GLU A 11 -7.78 2.28 -5.15
N LEU A 12 -7.16 1.11 -4.94
CA LEU A 12 -6.52 0.80 -3.65
C LEU A 12 -5.34 1.73 -3.33
N ASN A 13 -4.75 2.39 -4.34
CA ASN A 13 -3.70 3.39 -4.13
C ASN A 13 -4.22 4.72 -3.61
N THR A 14 -5.51 5.04 -3.82
CA THR A 14 -6.12 6.29 -3.33
C THR A 14 -6.43 6.23 -1.84
N ILE A 15 -6.40 5.02 -1.24
CA ILE A 15 -6.66 4.85 0.18
C ILE A 15 -5.36 5.07 0.96
N PRO A 16 -5.27 6.13 1.79
CA PRO A 16 -4.12 6.35 2.65
C PRO A 16 -4.03 5.23 3.68
N LEU A 17 -2.88 4.56 3.73
CA LEU A 17 -2.62 3.54 4.75
C LEU A 17 -2.11 4.21 6.03
N ARG A 18 -2.95 5.12 6.55
CA ARG A 18 -2.72 5.86 7.78
C ARG A 18 -2.37 4.90 8.91
N LYS A 19 -1.35 5.24 9.64
CA LYS A 19 -0.97 4.51 10.85
C LYS A 19 -0.45 3.08 10.64
N PHE A 20 -0.35 2.58 9.42
CA PHE A 20 0.30 1.29 9.18
C PHE A 20 1.81 1.42 9.35
N THR A 21 2.38 0.58 10.18
CA THR A 21 3.83 0.36 10.22
C THR A 21 4.29 -0.38 8.96
N PRO A 22 5.59 -0.36 8.61
CA PRO A 22 6.12 -1.15 7.50
C PRO A 22 5.81 -2.66 7.62
N VAL A 23 5.81 -3.22 8.84
CA VAL A 23 5.47 -4.62 9.10
C VAL A 23 4.00 -4.91 8.79
N GLU A 24 3.10 -4.07 9.27
CA GLU A 24 1.66 -4.20 8.99
C GLU A 24 1.34 -4.02 7.50
N MET A 25 2.06 -3.14 6.79
CA MET A 25 1.95 -3.04 5.33
C MET A 25 2.40 -4.32 4.64
N ASN A 26 3.48 -4.95 5.12
CA ASN A 26 3.92 -6.24 4.59
C ASN A 26 2.86 -7.32 4.77
N LEU A 27 2.29 -7.45 5.97
CA LEU A 27 1.20 -8.38 6.26
C LEU A 27 -0.01 -8.14 5.38
N PHE A 28 -0.46 -6.89 5.27
CA PHE A 28 -1.62 -6.52 4.45
C PHE A 28 -1.42 -6.90 2.97
N PHE A 29 -0.30 -6.51 2.36
CA PHE A 29 -0.06 -6.81 0.93
C PHE A 29 0.30 -8.27 0.67
N SER A 30 0.80 -9.01 1.66
CA SER A 30 0.93 -10.47 1.59
C SER A 30 -0.45 -11.15 1.52
N ILE A 31 -1.41 -10.68 2.32
CA ILE A 31 -2.80 -11.13 2.25
C ILE A 31 -3.40 -10.79 0.88
N VAL A 32 -3.29 -9.54 0.44
CA VAL A 32 -3.80 -9.07 -0.86
C VAL A 32 -3.26 -9.90 -2.02
N SER A 33 -1.97 -10.29 -2.00
CA SER A 33 -1.36 -11.07 -3.07
C SER A 33 -2.04 -12.44 -3.28
N ARG A 34 -2.51 -13.06 -2.21
CA ARG A 34 -3.14 -14.40 -2.21
C ARG A 34 -4.67 -14.36 -2.32
N MET A 35 -5.29 -13.23 -1.98
CA MET A 35 -6.74 -13.04 -2.09
C MET A 35 -7.21 -12.76 -3.52
N ARG A 36 -6.30 -12.44 -4.43
CA ARG A 36 -6.61 -12.15 -5.81
C ARG A 36 -7.31 -13.34 -6.50
N GLU A 37 -8.40 -13.04 -7.23
CA GLU A 37 -9.17 -14.02 -8.02
C GLU A 37 -9.73 -15.21 -7.20
N LYS A 38 -9.88 -15.03 -5.89
CA LYS A 38 -10.49 -16.04 -5.00
C LYS A 38 -12.00 -15.85 -4.84
N GLY A 39 -12.57 -14.79 -5.42
CA GLY A 39 -13.96 -14.43 -5.17
C GLY A 39 -14.21 -14.12 -3.71
N ASP A 40 -15.40 -14.42 -3.22
CA ASP A 40 -15.82 -14.23 -1.83
C ASP A 40 -15.52 -15.45 -0.93
N LYS A 41 -14.69 -16.39 -1.38
CA LYS A 41 -14.33 -17.56 -0.59
C LYS A 41 -13.40 -17.18 0.56
N THR A 42 -13.60 -17.86 1.70
CA THR A 42 -12.64 -17.79 2.81
C THR A 42 -11.30 -18.40 2.38
N VAL A 43 -10.23 -17.66 2.52
CA VAL A 43 -8.86 -18.09 2.24
C VAL A 43 -8.13 -18.30 3.55
N ARG A 44 -7.56 -19.50 3.72
CA ARG A 44 -6.76 -19.87 4.89
C ARG A 44 -5.28 -19.62 4.62
N PHE A 45 -4.63 -19.00 5.60
CA PHE A 45 -3.19 -18.84 5.66
C PHE A 45 -2.66 -19.48 6.95
N THR A 46 -1.69 -20.38 6.86
CA THR A 46 -0.96 -20.76 8.07
C THR A 46 -0.09 -19.60 8.56
N PHE A 47 0.26 -19.59 9.86
CA PHE A 47 1.16 -18.55 10.38
C PHE A 47 2.50 -18.56 9.65
N ASP A 48 3.05 -19.73 9.36
CA ASP A 48 4.32 -19.86 8.64
C ASP A 48 4.24 -19.30 7.22
N GLN A 49 3.13 -19.57 6.51
CA GLN A 49 2.90 -18.98 5.19
C GLN A 49 2.85 -17.44 5.23
N LEU A 50 2.15 -16.85 6.21
CA LEU A 50 2.09 -15.40 6.34
C LEU A 50 3.42 -14.79 6.77
N LYS A 51 4.14 -15.42 7.70
CA LYS A 51 5.47 -14.99 8.11
C LYS A 51 6.44 -15.01 6.93
N ASP A 52 6.45 -16.09 6.15
CA ASP A 52 7.31 -16.21 4.97
C ASP A 52 6.96 -15.16 3.89
N LEU A 53 5.67 -15.03 3.53
CA LEU A 53 5.18 -14.07 2.55
C LEU A 53 5.50 -12.62 2.93
N SER A 54 5.39 -12.26 4.21
CA SER A 54 5.57 -10.88 4.69
C SER A 54 7.02 -10.57 5.10
N ASN A 55 7.93 -11.54 4.98
CA ASN A 55 9.31 -11.44 5.50
C ASN A 55 9.32 -11.06 7.00
N TYR A 56 8.40 -11.68 7.78
CA TYR A 56 8.22 -11.40 9.19
C TYR A 56 9.30 -12.08 10.02
N LYS A 57 10.03 -11.32 10.82
CA LYS A 57 11.23 -11.80 11.53
C LYS A 57 10.98 -12.26 12.96
N ALA A 58 9.86 -11.89 13.56
CA ALA A 58 9.57 -12.32 14.94
C ALA A 58 9.25 -13.81 15.00
N THR A 59 9.85 -14.53 15.92
CA THR A 59 9.73 -15.99 16.07
C THR A 59 8.56 -16.40 16.97
N ALA A 60 8.21 -15.57 17.96
CA ALA A 60 7.15 -15.88 18.91
C ALA A 60 5.75 -15.67 18.30
N ASN A 61 4.89 -16.70 18.39
CA ASN A 61 3.52 -16.61 17.86
C ASN A 61 2.68 -15.54 18.57
N VAL A 62 2.88 -15.30 19.87
CA VAL A 62 2.18 -14.25 20.62
C VAL A 62 2.39 -12.89 19.95
N ARG A 63 3.63 -12.52 19.67
CA ARG A 63 3.95 -11.25 19.01
C ARG A 63 3.35 -11.17 17.60
N PHE A 64 3.39 -12.28 16.86
CA PHE A 64 2.82 -12.34 15.52
C PHE A 64 1.30 -12.14 15.53
N VAL A 65 0.60 -12.74 16.50
CA VAL A 65 -0.85 -12.57 16.71
C VAL A 65 -1.18 -11.11 17.05
N GLU A 66 -0.39 -10.46 17.91
CA GLU A 66 -0.56 -9.03 18.22
C GLU A 66 -0.43 -8.15 16.97
N ASP A 67 0.60 -8.37 16.16
CA ASP A 67 0.81 -7.59 14.92
C ASP A 67 -0.27 -7.89 13.87
N LEU A 68 -0.75 -9.13 13.76
CA LEU A 68 -1.90 -9.50 12.92
C LEU A 68 -3.17 -8.78 13.36
N LYS A 69 -3.46 -8.80 14.67
CA LYS A 69 -4.62 -8.13 15.26
C LYS A 69 -4.57 -6.62 15.01
N ALA A 70 -3.43 -5.99 15.31
CA ALA A 70 -3.23 -4.56 15.06
C ALA A 70 -3.37 -4.20 13.56
N THR A 71 -2.86 -5.06 12.68
CA THR A 71 -3.02 -4.91 11.22
C THR A 71 -4.50 -4.96 10.84
N TYR A 72 -5.24 -5.94 11.33
CA TYR A 72 -6.65 -6.09 11.02
C TYR A 72 -7.51 -4.94 11.55
N GLU A 73 -7.29 -4.48 12.78
CA GLU A 73 -7.98 -3.32 13.34
C GLU A 73 -7.80 -2.07 12.47
N LYS A 74 -6.60 -1.87 11.93
CA LYS A 74 -6.33 -0.78 10.97
C LYS A 74 -7.03 -1.00 9.63
N ILE A 75 -7.02 -2.23 9.11
CA ILE A 75 -7.75 -2.57 7.86
C ILE A 75 -9.25 -2.31 8.03
N LEU A 76 -9.84 -2.66 9.16
CA LEU A 76 -11.25 -2.35 9.47
C LEU A 76 -11.54 -0.84 9.53
N SER A 77 -10.53 -0.03 9.84
CA SER A 77 -10.68 1.42 9.84
C SER A 77 -10.66 2.03 8.43
N LEU A 78 -10.17 1.30 7.43
CA LEU A 78 -10.18 1.74 6.03
C LEU A 78 -11.62 1.74 5.52
N ARG A 79 -12.02 2.83 4.90
CA ARG A 79 -13.34 2.98 4.31
C ARG A 79 -13.18 3.11 2.80
N PHE A 80 -13.82 2.22 2.11
CA PHE A 80 -13.96 2.26 0.66
C PHE A 80 -15.34 2.85 0.35
N GLY A 81 -15.44 3.74 -0.60
CA GLY A 81 -16.70 4.37 -0.87
C GLY A 81 -16.84 4.80 -2.31
N ARG A 82 -18.06 4.71 -2.82
CA ARG A 82 -18.44 5.22 -4.12
C ARG A 82 -19.51 6.29 -3.93
N ARG A 83 -19.26 7.44 -4.51
CA ARG A 83 -20.20 8.57 -4.53
C ARG A 83 -20.81 8.66 -5.92
N SER A 84 -22.13 8.91 -6.00
CA SER A 84 -22.77 9.22 -7.27
C SER A 84 -22.25 10.54 -7.85
N GLU A 85 -22.38 10.72 -9.17
CA GLU A 85 -21.98 11.96 -9.85
C GLU A 85 -22.68 13.19 -9.26
N SER A 86 -23.95 13.06 -8.86
CA SER A 86 -24.71 14.13 -8.19
C SER A 86 -24.23 14.42 -6.77
N GLY A 87 -23.44 13.51 -6.15
CA GLY A 87 -23.02 13.59 -4.77
C GLY A 87 -24.10 13.30 -3.73
N LEU A 88 -25.33 12.95 -4.16
CA LEU A 88 -26.47 12.70 -3.28
C LEU A 88 -26.51 11.27 -2.74
N SER A 89 -25.83 10.33 -3.38
CA SER A 89 -25.75 8.94 -2.95
C SER A 89 -24.29 8.56 -2.63
N TYR A 90 -24.14 7.84 -1.53
CA TYR A 90 -22.83 7.38 -1.08
C TYR A 90 -22.93 5.95 -0.53
N ASP A 91 -22.15 5.04 -1.08
CA ASP A 91 -22.00 3.66 -0.58
C ASP A 91 -20.65 3.51 0.08
N MET A 92 -20.62 3.07 1.33
CA MET A 92 -19.39 2.90 2.11
C MET A 92 -19.30 1.46 2.64
N PHE A 93 -18.14 0.82 2.45
CA PHE A 93 -17.93 -0.55 2.84
C PHE A 93 -16.49 -0.81 3.36
N VAL A 94 -16.31 -1.94 4.01
CA VAL A 94 -14.99 -2.47 4.44
C VAL A 94 -14.46 -3.48 3.43
N MET A 95 -13.14 -3.74 3.45
CA MET A 95 -12.55 -4.67 2.48
C MET A 95 -12.81 -6.14 2.84
N PHE A 96 -12.76 -6.50 4.11
CA PHE A 96 -12.92 -7.87 4.58
C PHE A 96 -14.07 -8.00 5.55
N THR A 97 -14.81 -9.10 5.46
CA THR A 97 -15.94 -9.45 6.34
C THR A 97 -15.59 -10.50 7.38
N GLU A 98 -14.49 -11.24 7.17
CA GLU A 98 -14.00 -12.23 8.12
C GLU A 98 -12.48 -12.09 8.26
N PHE A 99 -12.03 -12.14 9.50
CA PHE A 99 -10.63 -12.25 9.88
C PHE A 99 -10.54 -13.01 11.19
N LYS A 100 -10.34 -14.32 11.09
CA LYS A 100 -10.33 -15.22 12.24
C LYS A 100 -8.93 -15.75 12.47
N ILE A 101 -8.37 -15.50 13.66
CA ILE A 101 -7.06 -16.00 14.07
C ILE A 101 -7.28 -17.23 14.97
N ASN A 102 -6.64 -18.35 14.64
CA ASN A 102 -6.62 -19.58 15.42
C ASN A 102 -5.17 -19.90 15.79
N GLY A 103 -4.75 -19.40 16.95
CA GLY A 103 -3.38 -19.57 17.46
C GLY A 103 -3.18 -20.77 18.36
N ASP A 104 -4.27 -21.31 18.96
CA ASP A 104 -4.26 -22.35 19.99
C ASP A 104 -4.43 -23.77 19.40
N VAL A 105 -3.97 -23.98 18.18
CA VAL A 105 -4.01 -25.27 17.47
C VAL A 105 -2.61 -25.67 17.02
N GLU A 106 -2.39 -26.96 16.78
CA GLU A 106 -1.09 -27.51 16.36
C GLU A 106 -0.51 -26.79 15.15
N ASN A 107 -1.36 -26.50 14.15
CA ASN A 107 -0.99 -25.74 12.95
C ASN A 107 -1.76 -24.41 12.91
N PRO A 108 -1.25 -23.34 13.55
CA PRO A 108 -1.95 -22.07 13.68
C PRO A 108 -2.23 -21.43 12.32
N TYR A 109 -3.40 -20.79 12.17
CA TYR A 109 -3.84 -20.21 10.91
C TYR A 109 -4.70 -18.95 11.09
N VAL A 110 -4.87 -18.24 9.97
CA VAL A 110 -5.79 -17.11 9.82
C VAL A 110 -6.74 -17.42 8.68
N ASP A 111 -8.04 -17.28 8.90
CA ASP A 111 -9.07 -17.33 7.86
C ASP A 111 -9.51 -15.91 7.51
N ILE A 112 -9.49 -15.57 6.23
CA ILE A 112 -9.83 -14.23 5.72
C ILE A 112 -10.82 -14.36 4.59
N ARG A 113 -11.87 -13.51 4.62
CA ARG A 113 -12.87 -13.42 3.55
C ARG A 113 -13.03 -11.97 3.11
N ILE A 114 -12.98 -11.74 1.80
CA ILE A 114 -13.25 -10.42 1.21
C ILE A 114 -14.75 -10.15 1.19
N TYR A 115 -15.12 -8.89 1.39
CA TYR A 115 -16.50 -8.46 1.20
C TYR A 115 -16.86 -8.40 -0.29
N GLU A 116 -18.06 -8.83 -0.67
CA GLU A 116 -18.50 -8.90 -2.06
C GLU A 116 -18.37 -7.57 -2.81
N LYS A 117 -18.68 -6.44 -2.16
CA LYS A 117 -18.52 -5.10 -2.74
C LYS A 117 -17.06 -4.70 -2.96
N ALA A 118 -16.12 -5.32 -2.26
CA ALA A 118 -14.70 -5.10 -2.42
C ALA A 118 -14.03 -6.02 -3.47
N LEU A 119 -14.77 -7.00 -4.01
CA LEU A 119 -14.26 -7.92 -5.04
C LEU A 119 -13.61 -7.19 -6.23
N PRO A 120 -14.17 -6.10 -6.78
CA PRO A 120 -13.54 -5.39 -7.89
C PRO A 120 -12.13 -4.87 -7.59
N LEU A 121 -11.76 -4.70 -6.32
CA LEU A 121 -10.40 -4.28 -5.95
C LEU A 121 -9.35 -5.36 -6.20
N LEU A 122 -9.74 -6.66 -6.18
CA LEU A 122 -8.83 -7.81 -6.30
C LEU A 122 -9.18 -8.77 -7.43
N ASN A 123 -10.33 -8.58 -8.12
CA ASN A 123 -10.81 -9.49 -9.16
C ASN A 123 -11.22 -8.69 -10.40
N ASN A 124 -11.13 -9.31 -11.60
CA ASN A 124 -11.52 -8.70 -12.89
C ASN A 124 -10.92 -7.30 -13.10
N LEU A 125 -9.58 -7.23 -13.03
CA LEU A 125 -8.86 -5.96 -12.96
C LEU A 125 -8.66 -5.38 -14.36
N ASP A 126 -9.43 -4.36 -14.73
CA ASP A 126 -9.25 -3.58 -15.97
C ASP A 126 -8.08 -2.59 -15.82
N GLU A 127 -8.06 -1.84 -14.74
CA GLU A 127 -6.98 -0.92 -14.39
C GLU A 127 -6.25 -1.41 -13.13
N TRP A 128 -5.03 -1.87 -13.30
CA TRP A 128 -4.31 -2.56 -12.24
C TRP A 128 -2.90 -2.03 -11.97
N VAL A 129 -2.50 -2.17 -10.72
CA VAL A 129 -1.13 -1.99 -10.24
C VAL A 129 -0.52 -3.35 -9.98
N ARG A 130 0.72 -3.58 -10.41
CA ARG A 130 1.45 -4.84 -10.24
C ARG A 130 2.88 -4.61 -9.80
N TYR A 131 3.35 -5.41 -8.85
CA TYR A 131 4.74 -5.39 -8.41
C TYR A 131 5.14 -6.68 -7.68
N SER A 132 6.46 -6.90 -7.51
CA SER A 132 7.00 -7.98 -6.70
C SER A 132 6.74 -7.71 -5.21
N LEU A 133 6.12 -8.69 -4.52
CA LEU A 133 5.92 -8.63 -3.06
C LEU A 133 7.26 -8.57 -2.32
N GLN A 134 8.28 -9.29 -2.80
CA GLN A 134 9.60 -9.27 -2.22
C GLN A 134 10.21 -7.85 -2.23
N GLN A 135 10.21 -7.19 -3.40
CA GLN A 135 10.71 -5.80 -3.50
C GLN A 135 9.98 -4.85 -2.55
N PHE A 136 8.66 -5.03 -2.42
CA PHE A 136 7.87 -4.23 -1.50
C PHE A 136 8.24 -4.50 -0.03
N ASN A 137 8.42 -5.77 0.35
CA ASN A 137 8.74 -6.16 1.73
C ASN A 137 10.12 -5.69 2.18
N GLU A 138 11.08 -5.57 1.26
CA GLU A 138 12.44 -5.09 1.53
C GLU A 138 12.50 -3.60 1.89
N LEU A 139 11.50 -2.80 1.50
CA LEU A 139 11.43 -1.38 1.85
C LEU A 139 11.19 -1.22 3.36
N GLN A 140 11.88 -0.27 3.97
CA GLN A 140 11.82 -0.02 5.43
C GLN A 140 10.96 1.19 5.77
N SER A 141 10.94 2.21 4.91
CA SER A 141 10.16 3.42 5.13
C SER A 141 8.71 3.25 4.67
N GLY A 142 7.74 3.56 5.54
CA GLY A 142 6.32 3.62 5.17
C GLY A 142 6.05 4.60 4.02
N TYR A 143 6.76 5.72 3.97
CA TYR A 143 6.69 6.67 2.86
C TYR A 143 7.23 6.08 1.57
N ALA A 144 8.34 5.34 1.63
CA ALA A 144 8.90 4.65 0.46
C ALA A 144 7.94 3.55 -0.04
N LYS A 145 7.34 2.75 0.86
CA LYS A 145 6.32 1.74 0.50
C LYS A 145 5.11 2.36 -0.20
N THR A 146 4.59 3.44 0.34
CA THR A 146 3.44 4.14 -0.26
C THR A 146 3.82 4.71 -1.63
N MET A 147 4.94 5.42 -1.73
CA MET A 147 5.39 5.99 -3.01
C MET A 147 5.74 4.90 -4.03
N PHE A 148 6.31 3.78 -3.61
CA PHE A 148 6.55 2.63 -4.49
C PHE A 148 5.27 2.16 -5.18
N ARG A 149 4.18 1.97 -4.44
CA ARG A 149 2.88 1.58 -4.99
C ARG A 149 2.34 2.61 -5.97
N LEU A 150 2.41 3.88 -5.61
CA LEU A 150 1.98 4.99 -6.47
C LEU A 150 2.79 5.03 -7.77
N LEU A 151 4.12 4.90 -7.71
CA LEU A 151 4.96 4.92 -8.91
C LEU A 151 4.78 3.66 -9.78
N LYS A 152 4.47 2.49 -9.20
CA LYS A 152 4.15 1.27 -9.95
C LYS A 152 2.88 1.42 -10.81
N GLN A 153 1.97 2.30 -10.46
CA GLN A 153 0.83 2.66 -11.32
C GLN A 153 1.29 3.35 -12.62
N TYR A 154 2.39 4.09 -12.56
CA TYR A 154 2.97 4.80 -13.70
C TYR A 154 4.17 4.10 -14.34
N ARG A 155 4.41 2.81 -14.02
CA ARG A 155 5.62 2.09 -14.41
C ARG A 155 5.89 2.10 -15.92
N THR A 156 4.86 2.04 -16.75
CA THR A 156 4.98 2.05 -18.22
C THR A 156 5.11 3.45 -18.81
N LYS A 157 4.71 4.50 -18.06
CA LYS A 157 4.86 5.89 -18.46
C LYS A 157 6.21 6.48 -18.06
N GLY A 158 6.80 5.98 -16.97
CA GLY A 158 8.05 6.49 -16.42
C GLY A 158 7.98 7.92 -15.88
N PHE A 159 6.76 8.41 -15.65
CA PHE A 159 6.49 9.77 -15.20
C PHE A 159 5.26 9.80 -14.30
N ALA A 160 5.37 10.52 -13.17
CA ALA A 160 4.26 10.86 -12.29
C ALA A 160 4.41 12.28 -11.76
N TYR A 161 3.31 12.99 -11.65
CA TYR A 161 3.24 14.29 -10.97
C TYR A 161 2.13 14.25 -9.94
N PHE A 162 2.45 14.77 -8.76
CA PHE A 162 1.49 14.94 -7.67
C PHE A 162 1.47 16.42 -7.29
N SER A 163 0.27 17.01 -7.18
CA SER A 163 0.14 18.31 -6.54
C SER A 163 0.67 18.24 -5.11
N LYS A 164 0.95 19.37 -4.49
CA LYS A 164 1.39 19.38 -3.09
C LYS A 164 0.31 18.77 -2.19
N GLU A 165 -0.95 19.11 -2.44
CA GLU A 165 -2.10 18.60 -1.70
C GLU A 165 -2.19 17.08 -1.83
N ASP A 166 -2.21 16.53 -3.06
CA ASP A 166 -2.27 15.09 -3.30
C ASP A 166 -1.08 14.36 -2.67
N PHE A 167 0.13 14.94 -2.77
CA PHE A 167 1.34 14.36 -2.20
C PHE A 167 1.26 14.25 -0.68
N LEU A 168 0.76 15.30 -0.01
CA LEU A 168 0.57 15.31 1.43
C LEU A 168 -0.50 14.32 1.88
N GLU A 169 -1.60 14.24 1.14
CA GLU A 169 -2.73 13.37 1.44
C GLU A 169 -2.39 11.90 1.20
N LEU A 170 -1.92 11.53 0.01
CA LEU A 170 -1.62 10.14 -0.36
C LEU A 170 -0.52 9.51 0.49
N LEU A 171 0.46 10.31 0.92
CA LEU A 171 1.53 9.88 1.80
C LEU A 171 1.20 10.06 3.29
N ASP A 172 0.03 10.63 3.60
CA ASP A 172 -0.41 10.94 4.96
C ASP A 172 0.65 11.73 5.76
N ILE A 173 1.17 12.78 5.15
CA ILE A 173 2.18 13.61 5.78
C ILE A 173 1.53 14.47 6.85
N PRO A 174 2.05 14.50 8.10
CA PRO A 174 1.50 15.31 9.17
C PRO A 174 1.43 16.80 8.77
N LYS A 175 0.30 17.44 9.07
CA LYS A 175 0.09 18.90 8.80
C LYS A 175 1.13 19.79 9.48
N SER A 176 1.76 19.30 10.55
CA SER A 176 2.82 20.00 11.26
C SER A 176 4.15 20.05 10.51
N TYR A 177 4.34 19.18 9.48
CA TYR A 177 5.59 19.15 8.74
C TYR A 177 5.74 20.38 7.84
N LYS A 178 6.85 21.09 8.03
CA LYS A 178 7.32 22.13 7.11
C LYS A 178 8.15 21.52 5.98
N GLN A 179 8.48 22.32 4.95
CA GLN A 179 9.22 21.81 3.80
C GLN A 179 10.54 21.10 4.16
N PRO A 180 11.37 21.57 5.11
CA PRO A 180 12.57 20.85 5.52
C PRO A 180 12.29 19.47 6.13
N ASP A 181 11.17 19.32 6.87
CA ASP A 181 10.76 18.02 7.42
C ASP A 181 10.34 17.05 6.32
N ILE A 182 9.58 17.52 5.33
CA ILE A 182 9.18 16.75 4.16
C ILE A 182 10.43 16.28 3.42
N ASP A 183 11.39 17.16 3.20
CA ASP A 183 12.64 16.83 2.51
C ASP A 183 13.44 15.75 3.25
N LYS A 184 13.58 15.89 4.57
CA LYS A 184 14.38 15.00 5.40
C LYS A 184 13.68 13.68 5.70
N ARG A 185 12.39 13.72 6.08
CA ARG A 185 11.66 12.57 6.62
C ARG A 185 10.86 11.80 5.56
N VAL A 186 10.57 12.43 4.41
CA VAL A 186 9.76 11.84 3.34
C VAL A 186 10.57 11.65 2.06
N ILE A 187 11.07 12.74 1.46
CA ILE A 187 11.76 12.68 0.15
C ILE A 187 13.08 11.92 0.23
N LYS A 188 13.85 12.12 1.31
CA LYS A 188 15.15 11.45 1.48
C LYS A 188 15.01 9.91 1.54
N PRO A 189 14.15 9.32 2.40
CA PRO A 189 13.92 7.87 2.42
C PRO A 189 13.39 7.34 1.08
N ILE A 190 12.42 8.03 0.46
CA ILE A 190 11.89 7.65 -0.86
C ILE A 190 13.03 7.55 -1.88
N ARG A 191 13.90 8.56 -1.95
CA ARG A 191 15.03 8.55 -2.88
C ARG A 191 16.01 7.43 -2.58
N GLN A 192 16.37 7.24 -1.30
CA GLN A 192 17.35 6.23 -0.90
C GLN A 192 16.89 4.81 -1.22
N GLU A 193 15.62 4.50 -0.97
CA GLU A 193 15.10 3.14 -1.13
C GLU A 193 14.62 2.85 -2.56
N LEU A 194 14.05 3.84 -3.26
CA LEU A 194 13.44 3.60 -4.56
C LEU A 194 14.38 3.76 -5.76
N THR A 195 15.54 4.40 -5.60
CA THR A 195 16.49 4.58 -6.73
C THR A 195 17.04 3.24 -7.24
N ALA A 196 17.19 2.25 -6.37
CA ALA A 196 17.61 0.90 -6.77
C ALA A 196 16.55 0.15 -7.57
N ILE A 197 15.25 0.47 -7.34
CA ILE A 197 14.11 -0.21 -7.95
C ILE A 197 13.67 0.49 -9.25
N PHE A 198 13.57 1.81 -9.23
CA PHE A 198 13.18 2.62 -10.38
C PHE A 198 14.43 3.19 -11.05
N LYS A 199 14.90 2.53 -12.08
CA LYS A 199 16.14 2.91 -12.78
C LYS A 199 16.09 4.36 -13.28
N GLY A 200 17.06 5.17 -12.89
CA GLY A 200 17.15 6.58 -13.25
C GLY A 200 16.12 7.47 -12.54
N LEU A 201 15.63 7.05 -11.36
CA LEU A 201 14.67 7.85 -10.59
C LEU A 201 15.21 9.24 -10.27
N THR A 202 14.45 10.25 -10.69
CA THR A 202 14.68 11.65 -10.28
C THR A 202 13.43 12.20 -9.60
N ILE A 203 13.63 13.02 -8.60
CA ILE A 203 12.55 13.69 -7.85
C ILE A 203 12.80 15.18 -7.92
N LYS A 204 11.90 15.92 -8.58
CA LYS A 204 11.98 17.37 -8.76
C LYS A 204 10.80 18.06 -8.10
N LYS A 205 11.08 19.09 -7.29
CA LYS A 205 10.06 20.00 -6.78
C LYS A 205 9.61 20.94 -7.89
N LYS A 206 8.33 21.18 -7.97
CA LYS A 206 7.74 22.24 -8.80
C LYS A 206 7.41 23.43 -7.91
N TYR A 207 7.72 24.62 -8.41
CA TYR A 207 7.57 25.86 -7.66
C TYR A 207 6.55 26.77 -8.31
N GLY A 208 5.74 27.43 -7.50
CA GLY A 208 4.82 28.48 -7.93
C GLY A 208 5.54 29.80 -8.23
N LYS A 209 4.79 30.72 -8.85
CA LYS A 209 5.27 32.06 -9.24
C LYS A 209 5.27 33.08 -8.08
N GLY A 210 4.69 32.76 -6.92
CA GLY A 210 4.56 33.66 -5.79
C GLY A 210 5.89 34.02 -5.09
N ARG A 211 5.85 35.05 -4.24
CA ARG A 211 6.98 35.44 -3.38
C ARG A 211 7.44 34.22 -2.55
N GLY A 212 8.76 33.96 -2.51
CA GLY A 212 9.33 32.80 -1.83
C GLY A 212 9.23 31.47 -2.61
N LYS A 213 8.70 31.48 -3.84
CA LYS A 213 8.60 30.30 -4.72
C LYS A 213 8.13 29.05 -3.97
N PRO A 214 6.88 29.01 -3.45
CA PRO A 214 6.39 27.86 -2.70
C PRO A 214 6.40 26.60 -3.54
N VAL A 215 6.69 25.46 -2.92
CA VAL A 215 6.55 24.15 -3.59
C VAL A 215 5.06 23.89 -3.84
N ILE A 216 4.69 23.66 -5.09
CA ILE A 216 3.32 23.39 -5.53
C ILE A 216 3.12 21.93 -5.96
N GLY A 217 4.18 21.15 -6.04
CA GLY A 217 4.08 19.73 -6.39
C GLY A 217 5.42 19.03 -6.51
N TYR A 218 5.34 17.73 -6.76
CA TYR A 218 6.50 16.84 -6.87
C TYR A 218 6.38 16.04 -8.16
N GLN A 219 7.45 16.05 -8.94
CA GLN A 219 7.56 15.31 -10.19
C GLN A 219 8.55 14.17 -10.02
N PHE A 220 8.16 12.99 -10.44
CA PHE A 220 8.97 11.78 -10.46
C PHE A 220 9.18 11.36 -11.91
N THR A 221 10.42 11.08 -12.30
CA THR A 221 10.75 10.51 -13.61
C THR A 221 11.68 9.33 -13.43
N PHE A 222 11.48 8.28 -14.20
CA PHE A 222 12.29 7.07 -14.17
C PHE A 222 12.18 6.33 -15.51
N LYS A 223 13.06 5.37 -15.75
CA LYS A 223 13.00 4.57 -16.98
C LYS A 223 11.73 3.71 -16.99
N PRO A 224 10.86 3.81 -18.02
CA PRO A 224 9.68 2.97 -18.12
C PRO A 224 10.01 1.48 -18.10
N GLU A 225 9.15 0.68 -17.45
CA GLU A 225 9.19 -0.77 -17.58
C GLU A 225 8.63 -1.16 -18.96
N ILE A 226 9.26 -2.12 -19.60
CA ILE A 226 8.76 -2.71 -20.87
C ILE A 226 7.49 -3.50 -20.53
N LYS A 227 6.45 -3.38 -21.39
CA LYS A 227 5.19 -4.12 -21.22
C LYS A 227 5.39 -5.62 -21.31
#